data_9753f49a107c7864610abad177dabb2e
#
_entry.id   9753f49a107c7864610abad177dabb2e
#
_cell.length_a   1.000
_cell.length_b   1.000
_cell.length_c   1.000
_cell.angle_alpha   90.00
_cell.angle_beta   90.00
_cell.angle_gamma   90.00
#
_symmetry.space_group_name_H-M   'P 1'
#
loop_
_entity.id
_entity.type
_entity.pdbx_description
1 polymer ?
#
loop_
_entity_poly.entity_id
_entity_poly.type
_entity_poly.pdbx_seq_one_letter_code
_entity_poly.pdbx_strand_id
1 'polypeptide(L)'
;QRQMCIRDSYTGRTLFGAMPPKGQELDDHYFGTIRQRIAAFMRDVNIELWKVGVSSKTQHNEVAPAQHELAPIYAEANIAVDHNQIVMQTLKRIACEHGMKCLLHEKPFAGVNGSGKHDNWSITTDDGINMLDPGTTPHENIQFLLVLTCILKAVNKHADLLRESAADPGNDHRLGANEAPPAIISVFLGEQLEDVIDQLISTGEATHSLEGGKLETGVRTLPELTKDATDRNRTSPFAFTGNKFEFRMVGSRDSIASANIVLNTIVAEAFAEACEVLEKADDFQLAVHDLIKEYAMENQRIIFNGDGYSEAWVKEAERRGLPNIKSMVEAIPAMVTEKAVTLFERFGVFTKAELESRAEIQYESYAKAINIEARTMIDMARKQFIPAVIKYTKTLADTVLAVKEAGVDASVQAETLEEITVCLLYTSDAA
;
A
#
# COMPACT_ATOMS: atom_id res chain seq x y z
N GLN A 1 -33.44 -17.92 -1.45
CA GLN A 1 -32.34 -16.92 -1.29
C GLN A 1 -32.07 -16.61 0.18
N ARG A 2 -33.07 -16.25 0.99
CA ARG A 2 -32.86 -15.87 2.41
C ARG A 2 -32.29 -17.00 3.29
N GLN A 3 -32.70 -18.24 3.06
CA GLN A 3 -32.13 -19.40 3.75
C GLN A 3 -30.70 -19.70 3.31
N MET A 4 -30.35 -19.47 2.05
CA MET A 4 -28.99 -19.60 1.55
C MET A 4 -28.05 -18.60 2.26
N CYS A 5 -28.44 -17.32 2.32
CA CYS A 5 -27.64 -16.28 3.00
C CYS A 5 -27.44 -16.58 4.48
N ILE A 6 -28.47 -17.10 5.19
CA ILE A 6 -28.37 -17.45 6.61
C ILE A 6 -27.37 -18.61 6.80
N ARG A 7 -27.47 -19.68 6.00
CA ARG A 7 -26.56 -20.81 6.07
C ARG A 7 -25.11 -20.38 5.81
N ASP A 8 -24.90 -19.63 4.75
CA ASP A 8 -23.57 -19.20 4.32
C ASP A 8 -22.93 -18.27 5.37
N SER A 9 -23.73 -17.38 5.98
CA SER A 9 -23.29 -16.52 7.06
C SER A 9 -22.90 -17.29 8.34
N TYR A 10 -23.65 -18.35 8.66
CA TYR A 10 -23.36 -19.16 9.86
C TYR A 10 -22.26 -20.20 9.65
N THR A 11 -22.16 -20.80 8.48
CA THR A 11 -21.23 -21.91 8.23
C THR A 11 -19.94 -21.45 7.53
N GLY A 12 -19.91 -20.27 6.94
CA GLY A 12 -18.81 -19.79 6.12
C GLY A 12 -18.59 -20.58 4.82
N ARG A 13 -19.61 -21.33 4.38
CA ARG A 13 -19.56 -22.16 3.17
C ARG A 13 -20.68 -21.78 2.24
N THR A 14 -20.38 -21.71 0.93
CA THR A 14 -21.40 -21.59 -0.11
C THR A 14 -22.22 -22.85 -0.23
N LEU A 15 -23.51 -22.70 -0.52
CA LEU A 15 -24.37 -23.84 -0.84
C LEU A 15 -24.06 -24.39 -2.22
N PHE A 16 -23.83 -23.50 -3.16
CA PHE A 16 -23.49 -23.80 -4.56
C PHE A 16 -22.32 -22.94 -5.01
N GLY A 17 -21.37 -23.53 -5.72
CA GLY A 17 -20.23 -22.84 -6.27
C GLY A 17 -19.07 -22.67 -5.30
N ALA A 18 -18.03 -21.98 -5.73
CA ALA A 18 -16.77 -21.80 -5.02
C ALA A 18 -16.63 -20.45 -4.31
N MET A 19 -17.40 -19.44 -4.73
CA MET A 19 -17.31 -18.10 -4.12
C MET A 19 -18.04 -18.06 -2.77
N PRO A 20 -17.47 -17.38 -1.76
CA PRO A 20 -18.20 -17.11 -0.53
C PRO A 20 -19.44 -16.25 -0.83
N PRO A 21 -20.50 -16.36 -0.02
CA PRO A 21 -21.75 -15.63 -0.24
C PRO A 21 -21.62 -14.13 -0.08
N LYS A 22 -20.56 -13.68 0.57
CA LYS A 22 -20.28 -12.31 0.90
C LYS A 22 -18.81 -12.02 0.62
N GLY A 23 -18.57 -11.11 -0.30
CA GLY A 23 -17.27 -10.53 -0.58
C GLY A 23 -17.05 -9.24 0.20
N GLN A 24 -16.64 -8.18 -0.50
CA GLN A 24 -16.43 -6.85 0.09
C GLN A 24 -17.47 -5.82 -0.39
N GLU A 25 -18.64 -6.28 -0.79
CA GLU A 25 -19.72 -5.43 -1.27
C GLU A 25 -20.15 -4.45 -0.17
N LEU A 26 -20.29 -3.16 -0.53
CA LEU A 26 -20.68 -2.06 0.36
C LEU A 26 -19.70 -1.80 1.51
N ASP A 27 -18.52 -2.36 1.49
CA ASP A 27 -17.48 -2.24 2.54
C ASP A 27 -18.01 -2.56 3.95
N ASP A 28 -19.06 -3.38 4.05
CA ASP A 28 -19.76 -3.62 5.30
C ASP A 28 -18.94 -4.40 6.33
N HIS A 29 -17.88 -5.10 5.90
CA HIS A 29 -16.92 -5.71 6.83
C HIS A 29 -16.11 -4.62 7.55
N TYR A 30 -15.67 -3.59 6.85
CA TYR A 30 -14.92 -2.46 7.42
C TYR A 30 -15.70 -1.74 8.51
N PHE A 31 -16.98 -1.48 8.30
CA PHE A 31 -17.87 -0.82 9.28
C PHE A 31 -18.47 -1.77 10.32
N GLY A 32 -18.21 -3.07 10.21
CA GLY A 32 -18.71 -4.08 11.12
C GLY A 32 -17.93 -4.18 12.44
N THR A 33 -18.53 -4.84 13.43
CA THR A 33 -17.84 -5.15 14.67
C THR A 33 -16.83 -6.28 14.48
N ILE A 34 -15.69 -6.20 15.19
CA ILE A 34 -14.71 -7.28 15.23
C ILE A 34 -15.37 -8.52 15.88
N ARG A 35 -15.34 -9.64 15.18
CA ARG A 35 -15.90 -10.91 15.67
C ARG A 35 -15.18 -11.36 16.94
N GLN A 36 -15.90 -11.92 17.90
CA GLN A 36 -15.38 -12.34 19.21
C GLN A 36 -14.11 -13.21 19.09
N ARG A 37 -14.07 -14.14 18.14
CA ARG A 37 -12.90 -14.98 17.87
C ARG A 37 -11.67 -14.16 17.49
N ILE A 38 -11.83 -13.15 16.66
CA ILE A 38 -10.75 -12.26 16.21
C ILE A 38 -10.35 -11.31 17.35
N ALA A 39 -11.31 -10.77 18.09
CA ALA A 39 -11.01 -9.94 19.26
C ALA A 39 -10.19 -10.69 20.33
N ALA A 40 -10.49 -11.98 20.57
CA ALA A 40 -9.70 -12.81 21.44
C ALA A 40 -8.26 -13.01 20.94
N PHE A 41 -8.09 -13.29 19.65
CA PHE A 41 -6.79 -13.37 19.00
C PHE A 41 -6.00 -12.07 19.15
N MET A 42 -6.61 -10.93 18.80
CA MET A 42 -5.96 -9.61 18.87
C MET A 42 -5.56 -9.22 20.30
N ARG A 43 -6.39 -9.56 21.29
CA ARG A 43 -6.07 -9.37 22.71
C ARG A 43 -4.80 -10.12 23.08
N ASP A 44 -4.70 -11.39 22.71
CA ASP A 44 -3.55 -12.22 23.06
C ASP A 44 -2.29 -11.78 22.31
N VAL A 45 -2.41 -11.33 21.06
CA VAL A 45 -1.33 -10.66 20.32
C VAL A 45 -0.85 -9.43 21.07
N ASN A 46 -1.75 -8.54 21.51
CA ASN A 46 -1.37 -7.33 22.24
C ASN A 46 -0.64 -7.65 23.55
N ILE A 47 -1.13 -8.63 24.32
CA ILE A 47 -0.47 -9.03 25.57
C ILE A 47 0.97 -9.49 25.31
N GLU A 48 1.20 -10.28 24.28
CA GLU A 48 2.54 -10.76 23.93
C GLU A 48 3.44 -9.61 23.42
N LEU A 49 2.90 -8.69 22.64
CA LEU A 49 3.63 -7.52 22.16
C LEU A 49 4.01 -6.58 23.32
N TRP A 50 3.09 -6.33 24.26
CA TRP A 50 3.39 -5.48 25.41
C TRP A 50 4.46 -6.07 26.33
N LYS A 51 4.53 -7.40 26.47
CA LYS A 51 5.60 -8.06 27.24
C LYS A 51 7.01 -7.77 26.68
N VAL A 52 7.13 -7.49 25.39
CA VAL A 52 8.39 -7.20 24.72
C VAL A 52 8.55 -5.71 24.36
N GLY A 53 7.71 -4.84 24.94
CA GLY A 53 7.81 -3.39 24.81
C GLY A 53 7.19 -2.81 23.52
N VAL A 54 6.49 -3.59 22.72
CA VAL A 54 5.81 -3.10 21.52
C VAL A 54 4.41 -2.60 21.89
N SER A 55 4.21 -1.30 21.86
CA SER A 55 2.95 -0.64 22.20
C SER A 55 1.96 -0.70 21.05
N SER A 56 1.31 -1.84 20.81
CA SER A 56 0.20 -1.97 19.88
C SER A 56 -1.09 -1.39 20.46
N LYS A 57 -1.87 -0.66 19.66
CA LYS A 57 -3.04 0.07 20.14
C LYS A 57 -4.25 -0.05 19.24
N THR A 58 -4.11 0.21 17.94
CA THR A 58 -5.22 0.27 17.00
C THR A 58 -5.57 -1.11 16.47
N GLN A 59 -6.86 -1.42 16.47
CA GLN A 59 -7.42 -2.67 15.93
C GLN A 59 -8.74 -2.37 15.24
N HIS A 60 -8.87 -2.78 13.99
CA HIS A 60 -10.15 -2.71 13.28
C HIS A 60 -10.22 -3.72 12.13
N ASN A 61 -11.41 -3.88 11.57
CA ASN A 61 -11.61 -4.64 10.34
C ASN A 61 -11.18 -3.81 9.14
N GLU A 62 -10.63 -4.47 8.14
CA GLU A 62 -10.38 -3.93 6.80
C GLU A 62 -11.51 -4.29 5.83
N VAL A 63 -11.44 -3.74 4.61
CA VAL A 63 -12.48 -3.91 3.59
C VAL A 63 -12.63 -5.36 3.15
N ALA A 64 -11.52 -6.06 2.92
CA ALA A 64 -11.58 -7.46 2.48
C ALA A 64 -12.07 -8.40 3.61
N PRO A 65 -12.84 -9.44 3.27
CA PRO A 65 -13.30 -10.42 4.25
C PRO A 65 -12.13 -11.07 5.01
N ALA A 66 -12.25 -11.13 6.35
CA ALA A 66 -11.25 -11.66 7.27
C ALA A 66 -9.88 -10.94 7.21
N GLN A 67 -9.87 -9.71 6.77
CA GLN A 67 -8.72 -8.80 6.86
C GLN A 67 -8.90 -7.87 8.05
N HIS A 68 -7.82 -7.73 8.82
CA HIS A 68 -7.82 -6.94 10.06
C HIS A 68 -6.52 -6.14 10.13
N GLU A 69 -6.59 -4.96 10.72
CA GLU A 69 -5.43 -4.10 10.96
C GLU A 69 -5.05 -4.07 12.44
N LEU A 70 -3.75 -4.01 12.68
CA LEU A 70 -3.15 -3.70 13.96
C LEU A 70 -2.06 -2.65 13.74
N ALA A 71 -2.11 -1.55 14.50
CA ALA A 71 -1.11 -0.49 14.41
C ALA A 71 -0.45 -0.25 15.78
N PRO A 72 0.89 -0.29 15.85
CA PRO A 72 1.65 0.12 17.02
C PRO A 72 1.70 1.65 17.14
N ILE A 73 2.03 2.13 18.33
CA ILE A 73 2.40 3.54 18.55
C ILE A 73 3.75 3.79 17.85
N TYR A 74 3.91 4.99 17.30
CA TYR A 74 5.15 5.39 16.62
C TYR A 74 6.38 5.33 17.55
N ALA A 75 7.53 5.09 16.97
CA ALA A 75 8.83 5.07 17.62
C ALA A 75 9.89 5.60 16.64
N GLU A 76 11.12 5.78 17.09
CA GLU A 76 12.24 6.04 16.20
C GLU A 76 12.35 4.96 15.11
N ALA A 77 12.79 5.35 13.92
CA ALA A 77 12.71 4.48 12.74
C ALA A 77 13.40 3.11 12.91
N ASN A 78 14.57 3.05 13.55
CA ASN A 78 15.26 1.79 13.82
C ASN A 78 14.47 0.88 14.76
N ILE A 79 13.90 1.44 15.84
CA ILE A 79 13.06 0.71 16.81
C ILE A 79 11.74 0.29 16.13
N ALA A 80 11.14 1.17 15.34
CA ALA A 80 9.90 0.86 14.61
C ALA A 80 10.09 -0.30 13.63
N VAL A 81 11.24 -0.38 12.96
CA VAL A 81 11.61 -1.51 12.09
C VAL A 81 11.68 -2.81 12.86
N ASP A 82 12.36 -2.83 14.01
CA ASP A 82 12.44 -4.01 14.87
C ASP A 82 11.07 -4.41 15.42
N HIS A 83 10.29 -3.45 15.90
CA HIS A 83 8.90 -3.67 16.33
C HIS A 83 8.05 -4.29 15.23
N ASN A 84 8.19 -3.82 13.98
CA ASN A 84 7.46 -4.39 12.84
C ASN A 84 7.79 -5.87 12.64
N GLN A 85 9.06 -6.29 12.74
CA GLN A 85 9.45 -7.70 12.64
C GLN A 85 8.84 -8.53 13.78
N ILE A 86 8.89 -8.02 15.02
CA ILE A 86 8.31 -8.69 16.19
C ILE A 86 6.78 -8.83 16.02
N VAL A 87 6.10 -7.79 15.55
CA VAL A 87 4.65 -7.82 15.28
C VAL A 87 4.32 -8.91 14.26
N MET A 88 5.02 -8.94 13.12
CA MET A 88 4.79 -9.93 12.06
C MET A 88 4.98 -11.36 12.55
N GLN A 89 6.01 -11.61 13.35
CA GLN A 89 6.28 -12.92 13.93
C GLN A 89 5.22 -13.32 14.97
N THR A 90 4.84 -12.39 15.85
CA THR A 90 3.84 -12.61 16.90
C THR A 90 2.47 -12.90 16.30
N LEU A 91 2.04 -12.15 15.27
CA LEU A 91 0.79 -12.41 14.55
C LEU A 91 0.72 -13.83 14.00
N LYS A 92 1.79 -14.31 13.36
CA LYS A 92 1.85 -15.67 12.81
C LYS A 92 1.77 -16.74 13.91
N ARG A 93 2.51 -16.56 15.02
CA ARG A 93 2.55 -17.50 16.14
C ARG A 93 1.20 -17.60 16.82
N ILE A 94 0.65 -16.47 17.27
CA ILE A 94 -0.62 -16.46 18.02
C ILE A 94 -1.80 -16.89 17.14
N ALA A 95 -1.78 -16.60 15.82
CA ALA A 95 -2.80 -17.14 14.92
C ALA A 95 -2.84 -18.68 14.94
N CYS A 96 -1.69 -19.33 14.92
CA CYS A 96 -1.63 -20.78 15.01
C CYS A 96 -2.20 -21.31 16.35
N GLU A 97 -1.93 -20.64 17.46
CA GLU A 97 -2.46 -20.99 18.79
C GLU A 97 -4.00 -20.88 18.84
N HIS A 98 -4.58 -19.94 18.09
CA HIS A 98 -6.03 -19.75 17.92
C HIS A 98 -6.66 -20.61 16.80
N GLY A 99 -5.92 -21.57 16.21
CA GLY A 99 -6.40 -22.40 15.11
C GLY A 99 -6.70 -21.60 13.85
N MET A 100 -5.95 -20.53 13.62
CA MET A 100 -6.04 -19.66 12.44
C MET A 100 -4.72 -19.65 11.67
N LYS A 101 -4.77 -19.17 10.44
CA LYS A 101 -3.58 -18.89 9.62
C LYS A 101 -3.48 -17.39 9.39
N CYS A 102 -2.39 -16.77 9.80
CA CYS A 102 -2.07 -15.39 9.46
C CYS A 102 -1.40 -15.36 8.09
N LEU A 103 -2.01 -14.66 7.14
CA LEU A 103 -1.49 -14.47 5.79
C LEU A 103 -0.93 -13.04 5.70
N LEU A 104 0.38 -12.91 5.87
CA LEU A 104 1.10 -11.68 5.54
C LEU A 104 1.53 -11.79 4.07
N HIS A 105 0.60 -11.50 3.18
CA HIS A 105 0.76 -11.57 1.74
C HIS A 105 0.03 -10.38 1.11
N GLU A 106 0.63 -9.76 0.11
CA GLU A 106 0.17 -8.51 -0.50
C GLU A 106 -1.17 -8.66 -1.21
N LYS A 107 -1.38 -9.80 -1.88
CA LYS A 107 -2.62 -10.11 -2.60
C LYS A 107 -3.00 -11.59 -2.40
N PRO A 108 -3.52 -11.96 -1.21
CA PRO A 108 -3.81 -13.37 -0.92
C PRO A 108 -4.98 -13.93 -1.74
N PHE A 109 -5.89 -13.07 -2.20
CA PHE A 109 -7.06 -13.47 -2.99
C PHE A 109 -7.31 -12.48 -4.13
N ALA A 110 -7.62 -13.00 -5.31
CA ALA A 110 -8.06 -12.19 -6.45
C ALA A 110 -9.45 -11.59 -6.19
N GLY A 111 -9.71 -10.40 -6.76
CA GLY A 111 -11.03 -9.76 -6.74
C GLY A 111 -11.39 -9.04 -5.43
N VAL A 112 -10.54 -9.07 -4.41
CA VAL A 112 -10.73 -8.33 -3.15
C VAL A 112 -9.50 -7.48 -2.83
N ASN A 113 -9.60 -6.58 -1.85
CA ASN A 113 -8.49 -5.72 -1.44
C ASN A 113 -7.25 -6.53 -1.06
N GLY A 114 -6.10 -5.99 -1.39
CA GLY A 114 -4.80 -6.49 -0.95
C GLY A 114 -4.48 -6.10 0.49
N SER A 115 -3.27 -6.46 0.92
CA SER A 115 -2.75 -6.17 2.25
C SER A 115 -1.39 -5.49 2.14
N GLY A 116 -1.21 -4.39 2.84
CA GLY A 116 0.03 -3.62 2.86
C GLY A 116 0.25 -2.96 4.20
N LYS A 117 1.28 -2.15 4.28
CA LYS A 117 1.59 -1.30 5.42
C LYS A 117 1.58 0.16 4.98
N HIS A 118 1.01 1.02 5.81
CA HIS A 118 1.21 2.45 5.70
C HIS A 118 2.38 2.83 6.62
N ASP A 119 3.52 3.16 6.02
CA ASP A 119 4.68 3.61 6.77
C ASP A 119 4.53 5.10 7.06
N ASN A 120 4.12 5.41 8.30
CA ASN A 120 3.96 6.78 8.77
C ASN A 120 5.33 7.33 9.14
N TRP A 121 5.79 8.32 8.39
CA TRP A 121 7.13 8.86 8.48
C TRP A 121 7.11 10.37 8.77
N SER A 122 7.89 10.79 9.76
CA SER A 122 8.11 12.21 10.09
C SER A 122 9.55 12.45 10.53
N ILE A 123 9.92 13.73 10.63
CA ILE A 123 11.23 14.16 11.08
C ILE A 123 11.03 14.97 12.37
N THR A 124 11.73 14.57 13.42
CA THR A 124 11.64 15.21 14.72
C THR A 124 13.04 15.56 15.20
N THR A 125 13.21 16.75 15.77
CA THR A 125 14.45 17.16 16.44
C THR A 125 14.64 16.39 17.75
N ASP A 126 15.83 16.43 18.33
CA ASP A 126 16.17 15.76 19.60
C ASP A 126 15.40 16.33 20.80
N ASP A 127 14.95 17.59 20.73
CA ASP A 127 14.07 18.21 21.72
C ASP A 127 12.57 17.97 21.46
N GLY A 128 12.23 17.16 20.46
CA GLY A 128 10.87 16.67 20.21
C GLY A 128 10.02 17.55 19.30
N ILE A 129 10.58 18.53 18.61
CA ILE A 129 9.86 19.37 17.66
C ILE A 129 9.67 18.60 16.35
N ASN A 130 8.41 18.41 15.94
CA ASN A 130 8.10 17.80 14.65
C ASN A 130 8.28 18.83 13.53
N MET A 131 9.24 18.57 12.63
CA MET A 131 9.58 19.45 11.50
C MET A 131 8.49 19.45 10.41
N LEU A 132 7.55 18.50 10.45
CA LEU A 132 6.42 18.38 9.55
C LEU A 132 5.12 18.90 10.17
N ASP A 133 5.16 19.61 11.27
CA ASP A 133 4.01 20.32 11.82
C ASP A 133 3.84 21.67 11.13
N PRO A 134 2.79 21.86 10.29
CA PRO A 134 2.56 23.11 9.58
C PRO A 134 2.13 24.25 10.51
N GLY A 135 1.67 23.93 11.73
CA GLY A 135 1.02 24.89 12.63
C GLY A 135 -0.34 25.37 12.13
N THR A 136 -0.82 26.48 12.67
CA THR A 136 -2.11 27.08 12.30
C THR A 136 -2.04 27.94 11.04
N THR A 137 -0.86 28.44 10.70
CA THR A 137 -0.58 29.32 9.55
C THR A 137 0.56 28.74 8.71
N PRO A 138 0.33 27.67 7.91
CA PRO A 138 1.38 26.99 7.14
C PRO A 138 2.16 27.93 6.21
N HIS A 139 1.53 28.95 5.65
CA HIS A 139 2.17 29.92 4.76
C HIS A 139 3.21 30.81 5.46
N GLU A 140 3.13 30.99 6.77
CA GLU A 140 4.09 31.77 7.58
C GLU A 140 5.20 30.86 8.17
N ASN A 141 5.01 29.55 8.18
CA ASN A 141 5.97 28.60 8.77
C ASN A 141 7.10 28.27 7.80
N ILE A 142 8.07 29.15 7.72
CA ILE A 142 9.21 29.06 6.78
C ILE A 142 10.03 27.76 7.01
N GLN A 143 10.21 27.32 8.26
CA GLN A 143 10.88 26.07 8.57
C GLN A 143 10.15 24.86 7.99
N PHE A 144 8.84 24.81 8.19
CA PHE A 144 8.00 23.77 7.62
C PHE A 144 8.05 23.77 6.09
N LEU A 145 7.93 24.94 5.46
CA LEU A 145 7.97 25.07 4.00
C LEU A 145 9.31 24.64 3.41
N LEU A 146 10.42 24.98 4.06
CA LEU A 146 11.74 24.53 3.64
C LEU A 146 11.87 23.00 3.72
N VAL A 147 11.45 22.40 4.84
CA VAL A 147 11.47 20.95 5.01
C VAL A 147 10.56 20.26 3.98
N LEU A 148 9.34 20.77 3.78
CA LEU A 148 8.41 20.25 2.80
C LEU A 148 8.99 20.27 1.37
N THR A 149 9.57 21.39 0.95
CA THR A 149 10.13 21.52 -0.40
C THR A 149 11.40 20.68 -0.59
N CYS A 150 12.21 20.48 0.44
CA CYS A 150 13.32 19.52 0.43
C CYS A 150 12.81 18.08 0.25
N ILE A 151 11.70 17.69 0.89
CA ILE A 151 11.10 16.37 0.73
C ILE A 151 10.54 16.22 -0.70
N LEU A 152 9.87 17.23 -1.25
CA LEU A 152 9.41 17.21 -2.64
C LEU A 152 10.56 16.99 -3.61
N LYS A 153 11.69 17.69 -3.41
CA LYS A 153 12.90 17.51 -4.21
C LYS A 153 13.48 16.11 -4.09
N ALA A 154 13.60 15.60 -2.88
CA ALA A 154 14.11 14.25 -2.62
C ALA A 154 13.28 13.18 -3.33
N VAL A 155 11.96 13.22 -3.16
CA VAL A 155 11.03 12.25 -3.76
C VAL A 155 10.99 12.37 -5.29
N ASN A 156 11.01 13.61 -5.82
CA ASN A 156 11.05 13.82 -7.27
C ASN A 156 12.34 13.31 -7.91
N LYS A 157 13.49 13.57 -7.29
CA LYS A 157 14.80 13.14 -7.77
C LYS A 157 14.98 11.62 -7.74
N HIS A 158 14.43 10.97 -6.71
CA HIS A 158 14.63 9.55 -6.43
C HIS A 158 13.33 8.73 -6.43
N ALA A 159 12.34 9.13 -7.24
CA ALA A 159 11.07 8.42 -7.35
C ALA A 159 11.23 6.94 -7.74
N ASP A 160 12.17 6.63 -8.61
CA ASP A 160 12.55 5.29 -9.03
C ASP A 160 13.08 4.44 -7.87
N LEU A 161 13.98 4.99 -7.07
CA LEU A 161 14.57 4.31 -5.91
C LEU A 161 13.53 4.14 -4.78
N LEU A 162 12.66 5.14 -4.56
CA LEU A 162 11.58 5.01 -3.59
C LEU A 162 10.56 3.94 -4.01
N ARG A 163 10.25 3.81 -5.31
CA ARG A 163 9.43 2.71 -5.83
C ARG A 163 10.12 1.35 -5.63
N GLU A 164 11.43 1.28 -5.86
CA GLU A 164 12.21 0.06 -5.65
C GLU A 164 12.15 -0.40 -4.19
N SER A 165 12.21 0.51 -3.23
CA SER A 165 12.18 0.18 -1.78
C SER A 165 10.94 -0.60 -1.32
N ALA A 166 9.89 -0.63 -2.14
CA ALA A 166 8.67 -1.40 -1.93
C ALA A 166 8.46 -2.48 -3.02
N ALA A 167 9.53 -2.90 -3.70
CA ALA A 167 9.47 -3.90 -4.74
C ALA A 167 9.41 -5.31 -4.14
N ASP A 168 8.31 -6.02 -4.42
CA ASP A 168 8.05 -7.38 -3.98
C ASP A 168 7.15 -8.09 -4.99
N PRO A 169 7.33 -9.41 -5.25
CA PRO A 169 6.48 -10.16 -6.18
C PRO A 169 4.98 -10.04 -5.87
N GLY A 170 4.62 -10.01 -4.58
CA GLY A 170 3.23 -9.84 -4.15
C GLY A 170 2.67 -8.45 -4.46
N ASN A 171 3.52 -7.42 -4.40
CA ASN A 171 3.13 -6.05 -4.76
C ASN A 171 2.86 -5.87 -6.26
N ASP A 172 3.45 -6.68 -7.13
CA ASP A 172 3.13 -6.69 -8.56
C ASP A 172 1.64 -7.01 -8.80
N HIS A 173 1.02 -7.79 -7.92
CA HIS A 173 -0.40 -8.13 -7.95
C HIS A 173 -1.30 -7.17 -7.16
N ARG A 174 -0.73 -6.42 -6.21
CA ARG A 174 -1.49 -5.54 -5.30
C ARG A 174 -1.60 -4.13 -5.82
N LEU A 175 -0.52 -3.52 -6.34
CA LEU A 175 -0.47 -2.10 -6.67
C LEU A 175 -1.41 -1.73 -7.83
N GLY A 176 -2.01 -0.54 -7.73
CA GLY A 176 -2.81 0.07 -8.78
C GLY A 176 -4.32 -0.09 -8.65
N ALA A 177 -4.83 -0.71 -7.58
CA ALA A 177 -6.26 -0.81 -7.31
C ALA A 177 -6.56 -1.18 -5.85
N ASN A 178 -7.81 -1.01 -5.42
CA ASN A 178 -8.30 -1.50 -4.14
C ASN A 178 -7.47 -1.02 -2.93
N GLU A 179 -7.37 0.29 -2.76
CA GLU A 179 -6.61 0.99 -1.71
C GLU A 179 -5.07 0.84 -1.78
N ALA A 180 -4.55 0.15 -2.78
CA ALA A 180 -3.12 0.11 -3.05
C ALA A 180 -2.75 1.17 -4.08
N PRO A 181 -1.73 2.02 -3.84
CA PRO A 181 -1.37 3.10 -4.75
C PRO A 181 -0.89 2.57 -6.10
N PRO A 182 -0.99 3.37 -7.18
CA PRO A 182 -0.40 3.01 -8.46
C PRO A 182 1.14 2.94 -8.38
N ALA A 183 1.75 2.27 -9.34
CA ALA A 183 3.21 2.11 -9.43
C ALA A 183 3.96 3.40 -9.86
N ILE A 184 3.31 4.55 -9.75
CA ILE A 184 3.83 5.88 -10.05
C ILE A 184 3.99 6.62 -8.73
N ILE A 185 5.21 6.99 -8.37
CA ILE A 185 5.44 7.83 -7.19
C ILE A 185 4.92 9.24 -7.46
N SER A 186 4.05 9.72 -6.59
CA SER A 186 3.56 11.09 -6.52
C SER A 186 3.33 11.49 -5.07
N VAL A 187 3.27 12.78 -4.80
CA VAL A 187 3.07 13.34 -3.47
C VAL A 187 1.71 14.01 -3.40
N PHE A 188 0.90 13.59 -2.44
CA PHE A 188 -0.35 14.25 -2.09
C PHE A 188 -0.11 15.23 -0.95
N LEU A 189 -0.53 16.47 -1.09
CA LEU A 189 -0.39 17.53 -0.09
C LEU A 189 -1.72 17.96 0.52
N GLY A 190 -2.83 17.75 -0.19
CA GLY A 190 -4.14 18.31 0.12
C GLY A 190 -4.29 19.75 -0.37
N GLU A 191 -5.55 20.22 -0.45
CA GLU A 191 -5.92 21.51 -1.05
C GLU A 191 -5.20 22.71 -0.41
N GLN A 192 -5.05 22.71 0.93
CA GLN A 192 -4.44 23.83 1.64
C GLN A 192 -2.96 24.01 1.31
N LEU A 193 -2.17 22.92 1.32
CA LEU A 193 -0.74 23.03 1.04
C LEU A 193 -0.45 23.15 -0.46
N GLU A 194 -1.30 22.58 -1.31
CA GLU A 194 -1.22 22.82 -2.75
C GLU A 194 -1.38 24.30 -3.09
N ASP A 195 -2.39 24.97 -2.50
CA ASP A 195 -2.60 26.40 -2.67
C ASP A 195 -1.38 27.22 -2.19
N VAL A 196 -0.80 26.88 -1.04
CA VAL A 196 0.41 27.55 -0.54
C VAL A 196 1.59 27.37 -1.51
N ILE A 197 1.79 26.18 -2.04
CA ILE A 197 2.86 25.91 -3.02
C ILE A 197 2.58 26.65 -4.33
N ASP A 198 1.34 26.68 -4.79
CA ASP A 198 0.96 27.43 -6.01
C ASP A 198 1.15 28.95 -5.87
N GLN A 199 0.90 29.51 -4.68
CA GLN A 199 1.22 30.90 -4.38
C GLN A 199 2.73 31.15 -4.46
N LEU A 200 3.55 30.31 -3.85
CA LEU A 200 5.02 30.39 -3.89
C LEU A 200 5.56 30.32 -5.33
N ILE A 201 5.00 29.44 -6.16
CA ILE A 201 5.40 29.28 -7.56
C ILE A 201 4.98 30.50 -8.40
N SER A 202 3.76 31.00 -8.23
CA SER A 202 3.18 32.04 -9.10
C SER A 202 3.63 33.45 -8.73
N THR A 203 3.69 33.77 -7.44
CA THR A 203 3.98 35.13 -6.94
C THR A 203 5.33 35.24 -6.23
N GLY A 204 5.89 34.12 -5.80
CA GLY A 204 7.13 34.05 -5.01
C GLY A 204 6.89 34.15 -3.50
N GLU A 205 5.68 34.46 -3.06
CA GLU A 205 5.31 34.56 -1.65
C GLU A 205 3.96 33.90 -1.41
N ALA A 206 3.81 33.19 -0.30
CA ALA A 206 2.52 32.70 0.16
C ALA A 206 1.94 33.69 1.18
N THR A 207 0.80 34.27 0.86
CA THR A 207 0.19 35.36 1.64
C THR A 207 -0.96 34.92 2.53
N HIS A 208 -1.49 33.72 2.30
CA HIS A 208 -2.61 33.16 3.06
C HIS A 208 -2.61 31.63 2.97
N SER A 209 -3.31 31.00 3.89
CA SER A 209 -3.65 29.57 3.84
C SER A 209 -5.17 29.44 3.77
N LEU A 210 -5.64 28.46 3.00
CA LEU A 210 -7.06 28.12 2.97
C LEU A 210 -7.50 27.66 4.36
N GLU A 211 -8.52 28.29 4.92
CA GLU A 211 -9.15 27.79 6.14
C GLU A 211 -10.00 26.55 5.81
N GLY A 212 -9.94 25.52 6.65
CA GLY A 212 -10.84 24.37 6.55
C GLY A 212 -12.30 24.86 6.57
N GLY A 213 -13.03 24.66 5.48
CA GLY A 213 -14.43 25.06 5.38
C GLY A 213 -15.27 24.40 6.46
N LYS A 214 -16.37 25.03 6.86
CA LYS A 214 -17.36 24.45 7.77
C LYS A 214 -18.17 23.38 7.04
N LEU A 215 -18.36 22.22 7.66
CA LEU A 215 -19.26 21.20 7.15
C LEU A 215 -20.71 21.63 7.41
N GLU A 216 -21.38 22.14 6.40
CA GLU A 216 -22.80 22.43 6.47
C GLU A 216 -23.60 21.12 6.40
N THR A 217 -23.97 20.61 7.55
CA THR A 217 -24.78 19.37 7.64
C THR A 217 -26.25 19.59 7.28
N GLY A 218 -26.69 20.85 7.10
CA GLY A 218 -28.09 21.22 6.88
C GLY A 218 -28.99 20.99 8.11
N VAL A 219 -28.44 20.50 9.22
CA VAL A 219 -29.18 20.20 10.46
C VAL A 219 -28.79 21.19 11.54
N ARG A 220 -29.71 22.09 11.90
CA ARG A 220 -29.48 23.18 12.87
C ARG A 220 -29.12 22.73 14.29
N THR A 221 -29.33 21.48 14.63
CA THR A 221 -29.08 20.92 15.98
C THR A 221 -27.73 20.25 16.12
N LEU A 222 -26.99 20.07 15.04
CA LEU A 222 -25.61 19.57 15.10
C LEU A 222 -24.65 20.75 15.27
N PRO A 223 -23.58 20.58 16.08
CA PRO A 223 -22.52 21.57 16.16
C PRO A 223 -21.87 21.76 14.79
N GLU A 224 -21.44 22.97 14.50
CA GLU A 224 -20.62 23.25 13.32
C GLU A 224 -19.33 22.44 13.45
N LEU A 225 -19.10 21.53 12.52
CA LEU A 225 -17.86 20.77 12.40
C LEU A 225 -16.95 21.48 11.41
N THR A 226 -15.73 21.75 11.81
CA THR A 226 -14.70 22.19 10.87
C THR A 226 -14.40 21.03 9.94
N LYS A 227 -14.48 21.26 8.62
CA LYS A 227 -14.07 20.28 7.63
C LYS A 227 -12.58 20.03 7.84
N ASP A 228 -12.19 18.77 8.01
CA ASP A 228 -10.78 18.42 8.07
C ASP A 228 -10.14 18.77 6.71
N ALA A 229 -9.21 19.71 6.70
CA ALA A 229 -8.49 20.13 5.52
C ALA A 229 -7.46 19.08 5.08
N THR A 230 -7.21 18.06 5.91
CA THR A 230 -6.33 16.94 5.63
C THR A 230 -7.12 15.78 5.03
N ASP A 231 -7.63 15.92 3.82
CA ASP A 231 -8.29 14.82 3.13
C ASP A 231 -7.27 13.70 2.88
N ARG A 232 -7.64 12.46 3.25
CA ARG A 232 -6.82 11.30 2.96
C ARG A 232 -7.08 10.83 1.54
N ASN A 233 -6.23 11.23 0.60
CA ASN A 233 -6.25 10.61 -0.71
C ASN A 233 -5.70 9.18 -0.63
N ARG A 234 -6.59 8.19 -0.57
CA ARG A 234 -6.24 6.77 -0.45
C ARG A 234 -5.52 6.21 -1.68
N THR A 235 -5.52 6.94 -2.79
CA THR A 235 -4.87 6.51 -4.03
C THR A 235 -3.43 7.02 -4.16
N SER A 236 -2.99 7.94 -3.29
CA SER A 236 -1.63 8.48 -3.33
C SER A 236 -0.61 7.53 -2.70
N PRO A 237 0.54 7.31 -3.33
CA PRO A 237 1.61 6.48 -2.79
C PRO A 237 2.38 7.14 -1.63
N PHE A 238 2.45 8.47 -1.61
CA PHE A 238 3.13 9.24 -0.57
C PHE A 238 2.28 10.47 -0.22
N ALA A 239 1.54 10.38 0.88
CA ALA A 239 0.52 11.36 1.25
C ALA A 239 0.89 12.10 2.54
N PHE A 240 0.80 13.43 2.51
CA PHE A 240 0.87 14.26 3.71
C PHE A 240 -0.44 14.14 4.50
N THR A 241 -0.36 13.83 5.78
CA THR A 241 -1.52 13.60 6.65
C THR A 241 -1.48 14.47 7.91
N GLY A 242 -1.30 15.76 7.70
CA GLY A 242 -1.38 16.79 8.72
C GLY A 242 -0.07 17.11 9.43
N ASN A 243 0.73 16.14 9.83
CA ASN A 243 2.01 16.33 10.50
C ASN A 243 3.05 15.25 10.21
N LYS A 244 2.82 14.47 9.17
CA LYS A 244 3.66 13.36 8.72
C LYS A 244 3.31 12.98 7.30
N PHE A 245 4.16 12.20 6.66
CA PHE A 245 3.84 11.50 5.42
C PHE A 245 3.47 10.04 5.69
N GLU A 246 2.59 9.50 4.87
CA GLU A 246 2.32 8.06 4.80
C GLU A 246 2.86 7.51 3.49
N PHE A 247 3.83 6.61 3.54
CA PHE A 247 4.27 5.84 2.39
C PHE A 247 3.48 4.53 2.34
N ARG A 248 2.63 4.38 1.32
CA ARG A 248 1.57 3.36 1.27
C ARG A 248 1.90 2.14 0.41
N MET A 249 3.10 2.06 -0.13
CA MET A 249 3.46 1.00 -1.07
C MET A 249 4.04 -0.24 -0.41
N VAL A 250 4.48 -0.19 0.84
CA VAL A 250 5.16 -1.33 1.49
C VAL A 250 4.24 -2.55 1.56
N GLY A 251 4.76 -3.70 1.15
CA GLY A 251 4.04 -4.96 1.17
C GLY A 251 3.75 -5.49 2.58
N SER A 252 2.70 -6.29 2.71
CA SER A 252 2.28 -6.86 3.98
C SER A 252 3.35 -7.73 4.63
N ARG A 253 4.10 -8.50 3.84
CA ARG A 253 5.18 -9.36 4.34
C ARG A 253 6.53 -8.67 4.47
N ASP A 254 6.71 -7.52 3.85
CA ASP A 254 7.99 -6.82 3.78
C ASP A 254 8.36 -6.16 5.11
N SER A 255 9.66 -5.95 5.31
CA SER A 255 10.16 -5.04 6.33
C SER A 255 9.95 -3.59 5.88
N ILE A 256 9.62 -2.70 6.81
CA ILE A 256 9.63 -1.26 6.54
C ILE A 256 11.05 -0.69 6.47
N ALA A 257 12.09 -1.50 6.68
CA ALA A 257 13.48 -1.06 6.69
C ALA A 257 13.88 -0.42 5.35
N SER A 258 13.60 -1.08 4.22
CA SER A 258 14.00 -0.59 2.90
C SER A 258 13.40 0.78 2.59
N ALA A 259 12.11 0.98 2.88
CA ALA A 259 11.44 2.25 2.70
C ALA A 259 12.07 3.35 3.56
N ASN A 260 12.30 3.08 4.85
CA ASN A 260 12.90 4.05 5.77
C ASN A 260 14.37 4.37 5.42
N ILE A 261 15.16 3.39 4.99
CA ILE A 261 16.55 3.62 4.53
C ILE A 261 16.53 4.57 3.34
N VAL A 262 15.68 4.31 2.34
CA VAL A 262 15.60 5.16 1.16
C VAL A 262 15.08 6.55 1.52
N LEU A 263 13.94 6.66 2.23
CA LEU A 263 13.37 7.95 2.60
C LEU A 263 14.35 8.81 3.39
N ASN A 264 14.99 8.26 4.42
CA ASN A 264 15.95 8.99 5.23
C ASN A 264 17.15 9.45 4.41
N THR A 265 17.68 8.61 3.50
CA THR A 265 18.87 8.93 2.73
C THR A 265 18.60 9.97 1.64
N ILE A 266 17.49 9.85 0.89
CA ILE A 266 17.15 10.83 -0.15
C ILE A 266 16.83 12.22 0.45
N VAL A 267 16.17 12.25 1.61
CA VAL A 267 15.87 13.50 2.30
C VAL A 267 17.13 14.11 2.93
N ALA A 268 18.05 13.29 3.47
CA ALA A 268 19.35 13.75 3.94
C ALA A 268 20.17 14.39 2.79
N GLU A 269 20.10 13.87 1.58
CA GLU A 269 20.73 14.50 0.41
C GLU A 269 20.15 15.88 0.13
N ALA A 270 18.81 16.01 0.09
CA ALA A 270 18.15 17.29 -0.15
C ALA A 270 18.47 18.32 0.95
N PHE A 271 18.53 17.90 2.21
CA PHE A 271 18.95 18.76 3.31
C PHE A 271 20.42 19.18 3.19
N ALA A 272 21.33 18.27 2.85
CA ALA A 272 22.74 18.60 2.65
C ALA A 272 22.91 19.62 1.51
N GLU A 273 22.21 19.45 0.39
CA GLU A 273 22.21 20.43 -0.71
C GLU A 273 21.66 21.79 -0.26
N ALA A 274 20.57 21.82 0.52
CA ALA A 274 20.02 23.06 1.07
C ALA A 274 21.01 23.75 2.04
N CYS A 275 21.65 22.99 2.94
CA CYS A 275 22.66 23.51 3.85
C CYS A 275 23.85 24.12 3.10
N GLU A 276 24.35 23.47 2.04
CA GLU A 276 25.45 23.99 1.24
C GLU A 276 25.15 25.36 0.60
N VAL A 277 23.89 25.62 0.26
CA VAL A 277 23.44 26.92 -0.25
C VAL A 277 23.32 27.94 0.87
N LEU A 278 22.63 27.58 1.95
CA LEU A 278 22.30 28.49 3.06
C LEU A 278 23.53 28.92 3.86
N GLU A 279 24.52 28.02 4.07
CA GLU A 279 25.76 28.32 4.76
C GLU A 279 26.64 29.36 4.02
N LYS A 280 26.49 29.49 2.71
CA LYS A 280 27.26 30.42 1.87
C LYS A 280 26.53 31.74 1.62
N ALA A 281 25.30 31.87 2.07
CA ALA A 281 24.47 33.03 1.80
C ALA A 281 24.83 34.23 2.64
N ASP A 282 24.99 35.41 2.02
CA ASP A 282 25.21 36.68 2.72
C ASP A 282 23.94 37.14 3.48
N ASP A 283 22.77 36.90 2.89
CA ASP A 283 21.45 37.13 3.49
C ASP A 283 20.73 35.79 3.66
N PHE A 284 20.75 35.25 4.86
CA PHE A 284 20.16 33.95 5.17
C PHE A 284 18.64 33.92 4.93
N GLN A 285 17.93 34.96 5.32
CA GLN A 285 16.47 35.01 5.19
C GLN A 285 16.02 35.01 3.72
N LEU A 286 16.69 35.85 2.92
CA LEU A 286 16.42 35.90 1.48
C LEU A 286 16.77 34.55 0.81
N ALA A 287 17.92 33.97 1.17
CA ALA A 287 18.34 32.69 0.61
C ALA A 287 17.36 31.54 0.93
N VAL A 288 16.79 31.50 2.13
CA VAL A 288 15.76 30.52 2.50
C VAL A 288 14.51 30.70 1.64
N HIS A 289 14.04 31.93 1.44
CA HIS A 289 12.90 32.24 0.57
C HIS A 289 13.13 31.81 -0.86
N ASP A 290 14.27 32.19 -1.41
CA ASP A 290 14.64 31.84 -2.78
C ASP A 290 14.73 30.33 -2.99
N LEU A 291 15.32 29.63 -2.01
CA LEU A 291 15.47 28.16 -2.04
C LEU A 291 14.11 27.44 -1.97
N ILE A 292 13.20 27.89 -1.11
CA ILE A 292 11.85 27.33 -1.02
C ILE A 292 11.13 27.49 -2.38
N LYS A 293 11.21 28.68 -2.97
CA LYS A 293 10.61 28.96 -4.26
C LYS A 293 11.22 28.11 -5.38
N GLU A 294 12.54 28.05 -5.46
CA GLU A 294 13.25 27.22 -6.45
C GLU A 294 12.84 25.75 -6.34
N TYR A 295 12.89 25.18 -5.13
CA TYR A 295 12.55 23.80 -4.91
C TYR A 295 11.06 23.50 -5.18
N ALA A 296 10.15 24.43 -4.87
CA ALA A 296 8.74 24.29 -5.20
C ALA A 296 8.54 24.26 -6.73
N MET A 297 9.16 25.20 -7.46
CA MET A 297 9.04 25.28 -8.93
C MET A 297 9.62 24.07 -9.65
N GLU A 298 10.81 23.62 -9.26
CA GLU A 298 11.49 22.50 -9.93
C GLU A 298 10.81 21.16 -9.68
N ASN A 299 10.13 21.02 -8.54
CA ASN A 299 9.59 19.74 -8.10
C ASN A 299 8.04 19.66 -8.11
N GLN A 300 7.34 20.68 -8.63
CA GLN A 300 5.88 20.67 -8.74
C GLN A 300 5.32 19.47 -9.51
N ARG A 301 6.08 18.89 -10.45
CA ARG A 301 5.65 17.76 -11.27
C ARG A 301 5.30 16.51 -10.46
N ILE A 302 5.89 16.35 -9.24
CA ILE A 302 5.63 15.19 -8.37
C ILE A 302 4.34 15.35 -7.58
N ILE A 303 3.81 16.57 -7.43
CA ILE A 303 2.60 16.84 -6.66
C ILE A 303 1.37 16.42 -7.44
N PHE A 304 0.52 15.62 -6.84
CA PHE A 304 -0.75 15.20 -7.43
C PHE A 304 -1.80 14.93 -6.35
N ASN A 305 -2.87 15.72 -6.36
CA ASN A 305 -3.97 15.64 -5.39
C ASN A 305 -5.24 14.96 -5.94
N GLY A 306 -5.17 14.44 -7.17
CA GLY A 306 -6.30 13.78 -7.84
C GLY A 306 -6.39 12.27 -7.59
N ASP A 307 -7.27 11.60 -8.33
CA ASP A 307 -7.45 10.15 -8.30
C ASP A 307 -6.30 9.43 -9.02
N GLY A 308 -5.43 8.78 -8.24
CA GLY A 308 -4.27 8.03 -8.74
C GLY A 308 -4.63 6.76 -9.54
N TYR A 309 -5.87 6.26 -9.47
CA TYR A 309 -6.30 5.09 -10.24
C TYR A 309 -6.78 5.42 -11.65
N SER A 310 -7.00 6.69 -11.94
CA SER A 310 -7.53 7.11 -13.24
C SER A 310 -6.52 6.90 -14.37
N GLU A 311 -7.00 6.48 -15.54
CA GLU A 311 -6.17 6.44 -16.76
C GLU A 311 -5.66 7.84 -17.16
N ALA A 312 -6.40 8.89 -16.80
CA ALA A 312 -5.99 10.26 -17.02
C ALA A 312 -4.70 10.58 -16.26
N TRP A 313 -4.58 10.09 -15.02
CA TRP A 313 -3.36 10.23 -14.23
C TRP A 313 -2.16 9.53 -14.87
N VAL A 314 -2.34 8.31 -15.35
CA VAL A 314 -1.24 7.56 -16.01
C VAL A 314 -0.68 8.38 -17.20
N LYS A 315 -1.55 8.96 -18.04
CA LYS A 315 -1.14 9.79 -19.16
C LYS A 315 -0.49 11.11 -18.73
N GLU A 316 -1.02 11.73 -17.68
CA GLU A 316 -0.47 12.96 -17.12
C GLU A 316 0.91 12.71 -16.47
N ALA A 317 1.07 11.61 -15.74
CA ALA A 317 2.34 11.23 -15.16
C ALA A 317 3.42 10.97 -16.23
N GLU A 318 3.06 10.32 -17.34
CA GLU A 318 3.93 10.15 -18.50
C GLU A 318 4.32 11.50 -19.10
N ARG A 319 3.36 12.43 -19.28
CA ARG A 319 3.63 13.80 -19.75
C ARG A 319 4.57 14.56 -18.84
N ARG A 320 4.46 14.36 -17.51
CA ARG A 320 5.34 14.96 -16.50
C ARG A 320 6.71 14.27 -16.43
N GLY A 321 6.92 13.16 -17.15
CA GLY A 321 8.16 12.36 -17.08
C GLY A 321 8.34 11.60 -15.76
N LEU A 322 7.24 11.24 -15.08
CA LEU A 322 7.29 10.43 -13.89
C LEU A 322 7.35 8.93 -14.27
N PRO A 323 8.24 8.15 -13.63
CA PRO A 323 8.37 6.73 -13.95
C PRO A 323 7.14 5.94 -13.48
N ASN A 324 6.65 5.04 -14.35
CA ASN A 324 5.60 4.07 -14.03
C ASN A 324 6.22 2.67 -13.99
N ILE A 325 6.72 2.25 -12.83
CA ILE A 325 7.49 1.01 -12.64
C ILE A 325 6.54 -0.04 -12.07
N LYS A 326 5.98 -0.87 -12.94
CA LYS A 326 4.87 -1.78 -12.60
C LYS A 326 5.30 -3.05 -11.88
N SER A 327 6.50 -3.56 -12.16
CA SER A 327 6.96 -4.82 -11.59
C SER A 327 8.22 -4.67 -10.75
N MET A 328 8.45 -5.65 -9.89
CA MET A 328 9.69 -5.75 -9.10
C MET A 328 10.92 -5.83 -10.01
N VAL A 329 10.84 -6.60 -11.10
CA VAL A 329 11.96 -6.78 -12.05
C VAL A 329 12.35 -5.45 -12.72
N GLU A 330 11.36 -4.59 -13.01
CA GLU A 330 11.60 -3.25 -13.54
C GLU A 330 12.13 -2.27 -12.49
N ALA A 331 11.84 -2.50 -11.20
CA ALA A 331 12.25 -1.62 -10.11
C ALA A 331 13.71 -1.87 -9.66
N ILE A 332 14.14 -3.11 -9.58
CA ILE A 332 15.47 -3.51 -9.08
C ILE A 332 16.63 -2.70 -9.69
N PRO A 333 16.67 -2.41 -11.01
CA PRO A 333 17.77 -1.63 -11.59
C PRO A 333 17.98 -0.25 -10.99
N ALA A 334 16.94 0.36 -10.37
CA ALA A 334 17.06 1.67 -9.72
C ALA A 334 18.11 1.68 -8.61
N MET A 335 18.27 0.55 -7.90
CA MET A 335 19.22 0.39 -6.78
C MET A 335 20.68 0.48 -7.21
N VAL A 336 21.02 0.08 -8.42
CA VAL A 336 22.39 -0.01 -8.93
C VAL A 336 22.73 1.06 -9.97
N THR A 337 21.86 2.08 -10.13
CA THR A 337 22.17 3.26 -10.94
C THR A 337 23.32 4.05 -10.34
N GLU A 338 24.11 4.74 -11.17
CA GLU A 338 25.17 5.64 -10.68
C GLU A 338 24.65 6.65 -9.68
N LYS A 339 23.44 7.19 -9.90
CA LYS A 339 22.73 8.09 -9.00
C LYS A 339 22.53 7.47 -7.61
N ALA A 340 22.02 6.25 -7.53
CA ALA A 340 21.76 5.55 -6.27
C ALA A 340 23.08 5.16 -5.57
N VAL A 341 24.07 4.66 -6.30
CA VAL A 341 25.39 4.31 -5.76
C VAL A 341 26.04 5.54 -5.14
N THR A 342 26.10 6.66 -5.87
CA THR A 342 26.66 7.93 -5.38
C THR A 342 25.94 8.42 -4.12
N LEU A 343 24.61 8.33 -4.09
CA LEU A 343 23.81 8.69 -2.94
C LEU A 343 24.19 7.88 -1.71
N PHE A 344 24.14 6.56 -1.79
CA PHE A 344 24.37 5.68 -0.66
C PHE A 344 25.83 5.71 -0.16
N GLU A 345 26.80 5.79 -1.07
CA GLU A 345 28.21 5.93 -0.70
C GLU A 345 28.51 7.28 -0.04
N ARG A 346 27.90 8.38 -0.53
CA ARG A 346 28.04 9.74 0.07
C ARG A 346 27.64 9.75 1.55
N PHE A 347 26.60 9.05 1.91
CA PHE A 347 26.07 8.99 3.27
C PHE A 347 26.57 7.77 4.08
N GLY A 348 27.43 6.94 3.49
CA GLY A 348 28.00 5.76 4.16
C GLY A 348 26.95 4.68 4.50
N VAL A 349 25.84 4.62 3.74
CA VAL A 349 24.73 3.68 3.97
C VAL A 349 25.02 2.34 3.32
N PHE A 350 25.37 2.33 2.04
CA PHE A 350 25.76 1.15 1.28
C PHE A 350 26.91 1.46 0.33
N THR A 351 27.78 0.48 0.13
CA THR A 351 28.77 0.49 -0.94
C THR A 351 28.17 -0.05 -2.24
N LYS A 352 28.77 0.27 -3.37
CA LYS A 352 28.37 -0.29 -4.67
C LYS A 352 28.26 -1.80 -4.65
N ALA A 353 29.23 -2.50 -4.06
CA ALA A 353 29.24 -3.97 -3.99
C ALA A 353 28.05 -4.53 -3.19
N GLU A 354 27.65 -3.83 -2.10
CA GLU A 354 26.48 -4.21 -1.33
C GLU A 354 25.18 -4.01 -2.11
N LEU A 355 25.06 -2.90 -2.87
CA LEU A 355 23.90 -2.64 -3.71
C LEU A 355 23.76 -3.66 -4.84
N GLU A 356 24.86 -3.99 -5.53
CA GLU A 356 24.89 -5.02 -6.56
C GLU A 356 24.49 -6.39 -5.99
N SER A 357 25.03 -6.78 -4.83
CA SER A 357 24.67 -8.02 -4.16
C SER A 357 23.18 -8.06 -3.77
N ARG A 358 22.63 -6.95 -3.27
CA ARG A 358 21.20 -6.85 -2.93
C ARG A 358 20.31 -6.98 -4.15
N ALA A 359 20.67 -6.35 -5.27
CA ALA A 359 19.93 -6.46 -6.52
C ALA A 359 19.92 -7.92 -7.05
N GLU A 360 21.05 -8.62 -6.99
CA GLU A 360 21.12 -10.04 -7.37
C GLU A 360 20.22 -10.91 -6.46
N ILE A 361 20.25 -10.68 -5.15
CA ILE A 361 19.40 -11.40 -4.19
C ILE A 361 17.91 -11.14 -4.48
N GLN A 362 17.54 -9.92 -4.83
CA GLN A 362 16.15 -9.58 -5.18
C GLN A 362 15.71 -10.30 -6.46
N TYR A 363 16.54 -10.34 -7.51
CA TYR A 363 16.23 -11.10 -8.73
C TYR A 363 16.08 -12.60 -8.44
N GLU A 364 16.99 -13.16 -7.64
CA GLU A 364 16.91 -14.57 -7.23
C GLU A 364 15.63 -14.84 -6.42
N SER A 365 15.28 -13.96 -5.51
CA SER A 365 14.08 -14.07 -4.68
C SER A 365 12.80 -14.01 -5.51
N TYR A 366 12.76 -13.08 -6.49
CA TYR A 366 11.65 -12.99 -7.44
C TYR A 366 11.50 -14.28 -8.25
N ALA A 367 12.59 -14.74 -8.87
CA ALA A 367 12.59 -15.96 -9.67
C ALA A 367 12.16 -17.20 -8.84
N LYS A 368 12.61 -17.30 -7.59
CA LYS A 368 12.21 -18.38 -6.66
C LYS A 368 10.71 -18.29 -6.32
N ALA A 369 10.19 -17.11 -6.01
CA ALA A 369 8.78 -16.91 -5.68
C ALA A 369 7.89 -17.35 -6.86
N ILE A 370 8.12 -16.83 -8.05
CA ILE A 370 7.34 -17.16 -9.25
C ILE A 370 7.44 -18.66 -9.59
N ASN A 371 8.64 -19.26 -9.45
CA ASN A 371 8.80 -20.68 -9.68
C ASN A 371 8.03 -21.55 -8.67
N ILE A 372 8.00 -21.16 -7.39
CA ILE A 372 7.22 -21.85 -6.35
C ILE A 372 5.72 -21.73 -6.66
N GLU A 373 5.24 -20.55 -7.03
CA GLU A 373 3.84 -20.32 -7.38
C GLU A 373 3.42 -21.17 -8.59
N ALA A 374 4.22 -21.15 -9.66
CA ALA A 374 3.95 -21.94 -10.86
C ALA A 374 3.92 -23.44 -10.57
N ARG A 375 4.91 -23.96 -9.82
CA ARG A 375 4.94 -25.37 -9.43
C ARG A 375 3.77 -25.74 -8.52
N THR A 376 3.39 -24.89 -7.61
CA THR A 376 2.23 -25.11 -6.72
C THR A 376 0.95 -25.16 -7.53
N MET A 377 0.77 -24.25 -8.49
CA MET A 377 -0.38 -24.24 -9.38
C MET A 377 -0.48 -25.54 -10.20
N ILE A 378 0.64 -25.99 -10.79
CA ILE A 378 0.70 -27.26 -11.52
C ILE A 378 0.35 -28.46 -10.61
N ASP A 379 0.89 -28.48 -9.40
CA ASP A 379 0.64 -29.56 -8.43
C ASP A 379 -0.84 -29.60 -8.00
N MET A 380 -1.45 -28.44 -7.73
CA MET A 380 -2.87 -28.33 -7.43
C MET A 380 -3.75 -28.74 -8.63
N ALA A 381 -3.39 -28.32 -9.84
CA ALA A 381 -4.12 -28.71 -11.04
C ALA A 381 -4.13 -30.24 -11.20
N ARG A 382 -2.94 -30.87 -11.13
CA ARG A 382 -2.79 -32.31 -11.32
C ARG A 382 -3.41 -33.15 -10.21
N LYS A 383 -3.29 -32.74 -8.95
CA LYS A 383 -3.71 -33.56 -7.80
C LYS A 383 -5.09 -33.26 -7.28
N GLN A 384 -5.62 -32.06 -7.54
CA GLN A 384 -6.89 -31.61 -6.96
C GLN A 384 -7.91 -31.24 -8.03
N PHE A 385 -7.60 -30.33 -8.96
CA PHE A 385 -8.59 -29.78 -9.87
C PHE A 385 -8.97 -30.78 -10.96
N ILE A 386 -8.03 -31.33 -11.68
CA ILE A 386 -8.28 -32.31 -12.73
C ILE A 386 -9.06 -33.53 -12.18
N PRO A 387 -8.64 -34.18 -11.07
CA PRO A 387 -9.44 -35.26 -10.49
C PRO A 387 -10.84 -34.86 -10.05
N ALA A 388 -11.01 -33.66 -9.51
CA ALA A 388 -12.34 -33.16 -9.09
C ALA A 388 -13.24 -32.94 -10.32
N VAL A 389 -12.71 -32.36 -11.39
CA VAL A 389 -13.45 -32.15 -12.65
C VAL A 389 -13.84 -33.47 -13.27
N ILE A 390 -12.91 -34.44 -13.38
CA ILE A 390 -13.22 -35.80 -13.91
C ILE A 390 -14.35 -36.46 -13.09
N LYS A 391 -14.31 -36.33 -11.76
CA LYS A 391 -15.37 -36.88 -10.90
C LYS A 391 -16.71 -36.18 -11.14
N TYR A 392 -16.73 -34.90 -11.35
CA TYR A 392 -17.94 -34.12 -11.62
C TYR A 392 -18.49 -34.39 -13.05
N THR A 393 -17.60 -34.53 -14.03
CA THR A 393 -17.96 -34.96 -15.39
C THR A 393 -18.72 -36.28 -15.40
N LYS A 394 -18.25 -37.26 -14.60
CA LYS A 394 -18.98 -38.52 -14.40
C LYS A 394 -20.37 -38.29 -13.83
N THR A 395 -20.54 -37.48 -12.81
CA THR A 395 -21.81 -37.16 -12.18
C THR A 395 -22.78 -36.52 -13.20
N LEU A 396 -22.28 -35.63 -14.05
CA LEU A 396 -23.09 -35.01 -15.12
C LEU A 396 -23.49 -36.03 -16.18
N ALA A 397 -22.57 -36.91 -16.61
CA ALA A 397 -22.87 -37.95 -17.58
C ALA A 397 -23.97 -38.92 -17.06
N ASP A 398 -23.87 -39.36 -15.81
CA ASP A 398 -24.89 -40.16 -15.16
C ASP A 398 -26.23 -39.43 -15.08
N THR A 399 -26.20 -38.10 -14.81
CA THR A 399 -27.40 -37.25 -14.79
C THR A 399 -28.06 -37.14 -16.17
N VAL A 400 -27.27 -36.91 -17.24
CA VAL A 400 -27.74 -36.85 -18.61
C VAL A 400 -28.47 -38.17 -19.00
N LEU A 401 -27.89 -39.30 -18.63
CA LEU A 401 -28.50 -40.61 -18.88
C LEU A 401 -29.84 -40.79 -18.13
N ALA A 402 -29.84 -40.48 -16.83
CA ALA A 402 -31.02 -40.60 -15.99
C ALA A 402 -32.18 -39.70 -16.44
N VAL A 403 -31.88 -38.44 -16.85
CA VAL A 403 -32.91 -37.52 -17.39
C VAL A 403 -33.49 -38.01 -18.71
N LYS A 404 -32.65 -38.56 -19.60
CA LYS A 404 -33.11 -39.16 -20.85
C LYS A 404 -33.96 -40.39 -20.63
N GLU A 405 -33.58 -41.27 -19.69
CA GLU A 405 -34.36 -42.45 -19.31
C GLU A 405 -35.71 -42.10 -18.71
N ALA A 406 -35.81 -40.97 -18.03
CA ALA A 406 -37.06 -40.42 -17.51
C ALA A 406 -37.98 -39.79 -18.60
N GLY A 407 -37.52 -39.76 -19.86
CA GLY A 407 -38.28 -39.20 -20.98
C GLY A 407 -38.29 -37.66 -21.02
N VAL A 408 -37.33 -37.00 -20.32
CA VAL A 408 -37.19 -35.55 -20.26
C VAL A 408 -36.03 -35.10 -21.15
N ASP A 409 -36.11 -33.87 -21.69
CA ASP A 409 -35.02 -33.27 -22.45
C ASP A 409 -33.83 -33.02 -21.56
N ALA A 410 -32.66 -33.54 -21.93
CA ALA A 410 -31.40 -33.42 -21.21
C ALA A 410 -30.39 -32.49 -21.92
N SER A 411 -30.85 -31.60 -22.81
CA SER A 411 -29.98 -30.75 -23.62
C SER A 411 -29.11 -29.85 -22.76
N VAL A 412 -29.64 -29.21 -21.71
CA VAL A 412 -28.94 -28.32 -20.82
C VAL A 412 -27.81 -29.04 -20.04
N GLN A 413 -28.07 -30.25 -19.53
CA GLN A 413 -27.09 -31.05 -18.83
C GLN A 413 -26.00 -31.56 -19.78
N ALA A 414 -26.36 -31.89 -21.02
CA ALA A 414 -25.44 -32.33 -22.06
C ALA A 414 -24.49 -31.19 -22.49
N GLU A 415 -25.00 -29.98 -22.68
CA GLU A 415 -24.23 -28.78 -22.95
C GLU A 415 -23.20 -28.49 -21.82
N THR A 416 -23.64 -28.51 -20.57
CA THR A 416 -22.75 -28.33 -19.42
C THR A 416 -21.65 -29.41 -19.34
N LEU A 417 -21.99 -30.67 -19.69
CA LEU A 417 -21.04 -31.78 -19.75
C LEU A 417 -19.98 -31.56 -20.84
N GLU A 418 -20.39 -31.06 -21.99
CA GLU A 418 -19.49 -30.75 -23.10
C GLU A 418 -18.54 -29.60 -22.74
N GLU A 419 -19.06 -28.50 -22.21
CA GLU A 419 -18.26 -27.33 -21.75
C GLU A 419 -17.20 -27.73 -20.74
N ILE A 420 -17.57 -28.52 -19.73
CA ILE A 420 -16.61 -28.95 -18.69
C ILE A 420 -15.58 -29.92 -19.28
N THR A 421 -15.94 -30.77 -20.23
CA THR A 421 -15.00 -31.68 -20.88
C THR A 421 -13.96 -30.91 -21.70
N VAL A 422 -14.40 -29.88 -22.42
CA VAL A 422 -13.51 -28.98 -23.17
C VAL A 422 -12.57 -28.21 -22.23
N CYS A 423 -13.10 -27.66 -21.13
CA CYS A 423 -12.30 -27.00 -20.12
C CYS A 423 -11.21 -27.90 -19.51
N LEU A 424 -11.52 -29.19 -19.29
CA LEU A 424 -10.56 -30.16 -18.78
C LEU A 424 -9.41 -30.40 -19.75
N LEU A 425 -9.68 -30.42 -21.05
CA LEU A 425 -8.65 -30.58 -22.08
C LEU A 425 -7.63 -29.44 -22.03
N TYR A 426 -8.10 -28.20 -22.00
CA TYR A 426 -7.20 -27.02 -21.90
C TYR A 426 -6.42 -26.98 -20.59
N THR A 427 -7.02 -27.38 -19.47
CA THR A 427 -6.34 -27.44 -18.18
C THR A 427 -5.25 -28.51 -18.16
N SER A 428 -5.45 -29.66 -18.82
CA SER A 428 -4.47 -30.73 -18.90
C SER A 428 -3.29 -30.38 -19.80
N ASP A 429 -3.50 -29.62 -20.86
CA ASP A 429 -2.44 -29.16 -21.75
C ASP A 429 -1.57 -28.05 -21.13
N ALA A 430 -2.14 -27.25 -20.25
CA ALA A 430 -1.43 -26.20 -19.53
C ALA A 430 -0.62 -26.72 -18.30
N ALA A 431 -0.90 -27.92 -17.82
CA ALA A 431 -0.26 -28.54 -16.66
C ALA A 431 0.85 -29.55 -17.03
#